data_069a4fceedb5cbf795e875f6ec261485
#
_entry.id   069a4fceedb5cbf795e875f6ec261485
#
_cell.length_a   1.000
_cell.length_b   1.000
_cell.length_c   1.000
_cell.angle_alpha   90.00
_cell.angle_beta   90.00
_cell.angle_gamma   90.00
#
_symmetry.space_group_name_H-M   'P 1'
#
loop_
_entity.id
_entity.type
_entity.pdbx_description
1 polymer ?
#
loop_
_entity_poly.entity_id
_entity_poly.type
_entity_poly.pdbx_seq_one_letter_code
_entity_poly.pdbx_strand_id
1 'polypeptide(L)'
;MAVAVPTALAERGYALEGEVSSWWTSALQEATPELRWPFSIEVYDNMRHQDAQVASVLRAVTAPIQRTQFRVDGTGCDPKVTELVARDLGLPIVGEGNGLEPMRGRARFSWREHLRLALLMLPFGHMYFEQVYSYDEADGMHHLRKLGPRMHRTIAKINVARDGGLVSIEQYASNGTRTIELEVNRLVA
;
A
#
# COMPACT_ATOMS: atom_id res chain seq x y z
N MET A 1 12.23 -12.51 -26.33
CA MET A 1 13.50 -12.61 -25.58
C MET A 1 13.12 -12.63 -24.10
N ALA A 2 13.30 -13.76 -23.42
CA ALA A 2 13.11 -13.80 -21.99
C ALA A 2 14.25 -13.01 -21.35
N VAL A 3 13.91 -11.95 -20.62
CA VAL A 3 14.87 -11.23 -19.79
C VAL A 3 15.32 -12.24 -18.72
N ALA A 4 16.59 -12.62 -18.76
CA ALA A 4 17.18 -13.45 -17.71
C ALA A 4 17.05 -12.65 -16.40
N VAL A 5 16.19 -13.10 -15.51
CA VAL A 5 16.16 -12.61 -14.14
C VAL A 5 17.58 -12.85 -13.59
N PRO A 6 18.31 -11.83 -13.15
CA PRO A 6 19.60 -12.03 -12.55
C PRO A 6 19.42 -13.03 -11.43
N THR A 7 20.21 -14.12 -11.45
CA THR A 7 20.23 -15.08 -10.35
C THR A 7 20.45 -14.28 -9.08
N ALA A 8 19.43 -14.17 -8.25
CA ALA A 8 19.52 -13.46 -7.00
C ALA A 8 20.78 -13.98 -6.31
N LEU A 9 21.68 -13.08 -5.95
CA LEU A 9 22.81 -13.41 -5.10
C LEU A 9 22.21 -14.23 -3.96
N ALA A 10 22.57 -15.51 -3.87
CA ALA A 10 21.96 -16.43 -2.93
C ALA A 10 22.10 -15.80 -1.53
N GLU A 11 20.99 -15.33 -1.00
CA GLU A 11 20.95 -14.73 0.32
C GLU A 11 21.38 -15.79 1.33
N ARG A 12 22.43 -15.49 2.11
CA ARG A 12 22.94 -16.38 3.14
C ARG A 12 22.39 -15.93 4.48
N GLY A 13 21.80 -16.86 5.21
CA GLY A 13 21.29 -16.59 6.56
C GLY A 13 19.82 -16.19 6.62
N TYR A 14 19.08 -16.32 5.51
CA TYR A 14 17.64 -16.16 5.48
C TYR A 14 16.94 -17.46 5.90
N ALA A 15 15.97 -17.36 6.82
CA ALA A 15 15.09 -18.46 7.19
C ALA A 15 13.67 -17.93 7.44
N LEU A 16 12.67 -18.61 6.90
CA LEU A 16 11.26 -18.38 7.27
C LEU A 16 10.99 -18.96 8.66
N GLU A 17 10.07 -18.36 9.41
CA GLU A 17 9.68 -18.84 10.75
C GLU A 17 9.37 -20.35 10.77
N GLY A 18 8.76 -20.89 9.72
CA GLY A 18 8.45 -22.32 9.58
C GLY A 18 9.67 -23.22 9.33
N GLU A 19 10.82 -22.67 8.97
CA GLU A 19 12.06 -23.40 8.73
C GLU A 19 12.94 -23.52 9.98
N VAL A 20 12.64 -22.74 11.03
CA VAL A 20 13.35 -22.77 12.32
C VAL A 20 12.73 -23.83 13.22
N SER A 21 13.55 -24.55 14.00
CA SER A 21 13.06 -25.60 14.88
C SER A 21 11.98 -25.12 15.85
N SER A 22 11.02 -25.98 16.17
CA SER A 22 9.77 -25.67 16.86
C SER A 22 9.90 -24.89 18.19
N TRP A 23 11.00 -25.05 18.91
CA TRP A 23 11.22 -24.34 20.17
C TRP A 23 11.62 -22.87 19.96
N TRP A 24 12.27 -22.53 18.84
CA TRP A 24 12.57 -21.16 18.45
C TRP A 24 11.33 -20.42 17.93
N THR A 25 10.49 -21.10 17.14
CA THR A 25 9.26 -20.50 16.62
C THR A 25 8.29 -20.09 17.72
N SER A 26 8.21 -20.88 18.80
CA SER A 26 7.36 -20.52 19.94
C SER A 26 7.91 -19.31 20.73
N ALA A 27 9.23 -19.07 20.71
CA ALA A 27 9.85 -17.92 21.37
C ALA A 27 9.76 -16.63 20.55
N LEU A 28 9.62 -16.74 19.22
CA LEU A 28 9.50 -15.60 18.31
C LEU A 28 8.04 -15.19 18.03
N GLN A 29 7.08 -16.08 18.31
CA GLN A 29 5.67 -15.78 18.14
C GLN A 29 5.15 -14.88 19.27
N GLU A 30 4.24 -13.98 18.91
CA GLU A 30 3.51 -13.17 19.89
C GLU A 30 2.87 -14.09 20.95
N ALA A 31 3.21 -13.85 22.23
CA ALA A 31 2.75 -14.66 23.34
C ALA A 31 1.24 -14.50 23.60
N THR A 32 0.72 -13.30 23.31
CA THR A 32 -0.70 -12.97 23.48
C THR A 32 -1.48 -13.38 22.23
N PRO A 33 -2.37 -14.39 22.31
CA PRO A 33 -3.08 -14.91 21.12
C PRO A 33 -3.88 -13.85 20.38
N GLU A 34 -4.45 -12.88 21.09
CA GLU A 34 -5.26 -11.79 20.54
C GLU A 34 -4.42 -10.81 19.70
N LEU A 35 -3.11 -10.73 19.93
CA LEU A 35 -2.20 -9.88 19.18
C LEU A 35 -1.59 -10.60 17.97
N ARG A 36 -1.91 -11.87 17.76
CA ARG A 36 -1.51 -12.60 16.55
C ARG A 36 -2.38 -12.21 15.38
N TRP A 37 -1.76 -12.05 14.23
CA TRP A 37 -2.51 -11.82 13.01
C TRP A 37 -3.39 -13.05 12.67
N PRO A 38 -4.64 -12.90 12.22
CA PRO A 38 -5.33 -11.64 11.89
C PRO A 38 -6.09 -10.98 13.06
N PHE A 39 -6.12 -11.58 14.26
CA PHE A 39 -6.88 -11.06 15.42
C PHE A 39 -6.38 -9.70 15.90
N SER A 40 -5.07 -9.46 15.80
CA SER A 40 -4.44 -8.18 16.13
C SER A 40 -5.06 -6.98 15.40
N ILE A 41 -5.58 -7.17 14.20
CA ILE A 41 -6.24 -6.11 13.42
C ILE A 41 -7.45 -5.53 14.18
N GLU A 42 -8.23 -6.38 14.84
CA GLU A 42 -9.38 -5.92 15.62
C GLU A 42 -8.94 -5.17 16.88
N VAL A 43 -7.94 -5.71 17.58
CA VAL A 43 -7.39 -5.07 18.79
C VAL A 43 -6.84 -3.69 18.48
N TYR A 44 -6.00 -3.56 17.46
CA TYR A 44 -5.41 -2.27 17.07
C TYR A 44 -6.45 -1.29 16.53
N ASP A 45 -7.46 -1.78 15.82
CA ASP A 45 -8.56 -0.93 15.37
C ASP A 45 -9.39 -0.37 16.54
N ASN A 46 -9.65 -1.19 17.54
CA ASN A 46 -10.32 -0.76 18.76
C ASN A 46 -9.47 0.25 19.55
N MET A 47 -8.17 -0.01 19.73
CA MET A 47 -7.25 0.90 20.42
C MET A 47 -7.24 2.29 19.79
N ARG A 48 -7.08 2.39 18.46
CA ARG A 48 -7.01 3.69 17.78
C ARG A 48 -8.32 4.48 17.82
N HIS A 49 -9.47 3.83 18.06
CA HIS A 49 -10.77 4.49 18.15
C HIS A 49 -11.21 4.77 19.58
N GLN A 50 -10.85 3.93 20.53
CA GLN A 50 -11.36 3.96 21.89
C GLN A 50 -10.35 4.53 22.89
N ASP A 51 -9.05 4.40 22.62
CA ASP A 51 -8.01 4.95 23.49
C ASP A 51 -7.61 6.36 23.01
N ALA A 52 -7.89 7.36 23.84
CA ALA A 52 -7.61 8.76 23.54
C ALA A 52 -6.11 9.05 23.42
N GLN A 53 -5.26 8.32 24.17
CA GLN A 53 -3.81 8.49 24.11
C GLN A 53 -3.27 7.96 22.80
N VAL A 54 -3.66 6.75 22.41
CA VAL A 54 -3.27 6.14 21.11
C VAL A 54 -3.74 7.01 19.95
N ALA A 55 -5.00 7.46 19.98
CA ALA A 55 -5.54 8.35 18.96
C ALA A 55 -4.77 9.66 18.85
N SER A 56 -4.37 10.24 20.00
CA SER A 56 -3.60 11.50 20.05
C SER A 56 -2.20 11.33 19.46
N VAL A 57 -1.50 10.27 19.82
CA VAL A 57 -0.15 9.96 19.30
C VAL A 57 -0.20 9.70 17.80
N LEU A 58 -1.11 8.86 17.32
CA LEU A 58 -1.28 8.61 15.88
C LEU A 58 -1.57 9.89 15.11
N ARG A 59 -2.42 10.78 15.67
CA ARG A 59 -2.72 12.08 15.06
C ARG A 59 -1.52 12.99 15.05
N ALA A 60 -0.72 13.02 16.11
CA ALA A 60 0.50 13.82 16.19
C ALA A 60 1.54 13.40 15.14
N VAL A 61 1.66 12.10 14.85
CA VAL A 61 2.57 11.57 13.82
C VAL A 61 2.02 11.79 12.41
N THR A 62 0.74 11.54 12.19
CA THR A 62 0.15 11.57 10.84
C THR A 62 -0.17 12.97 10.33
N ALA A 63 -0.50 13.92 11.22
CA ALA A 63 -0.91 15.26 10.81
C ALA A 63 0.20 16.06 10.07
N PRO A 64 1.47 16.06 10.49
CA PRO A 64 2.54 16.69 9.74
C PRO A 64 2.69 16.12 8.32
N ILE A 65 2.62 14.79 8.18
CA ILE A 65 2.75 14.10 6.88
C ILE A 65 1.59 14.51 5.97
N GLN A 66 0.36 14.53 6.47
CA GLN A 66 -0.82 14.92 5.70
C GLN A 66 -0.84 16.40 5.30
N ARG A 67 -0.09 17.26 6.00
CA ARG A 67 0.06 18.68 5.70
C ARG A 67 1.19 18.98 4.74
N THR A 68 2.08 18.03 4.51
CA THR A 68 3.20 18.18 3.58
C THR A 68 2.68 18.37 2.15
N GLN A 69 3.24 19.35 1.45
CA GLN A 69 2.93 19.56 0.04
C GLN A 69 3.78 18.62 -0.82
N PHE A 70 3.14 17.63 -1.39
CA PHE A 70 3.77 16.71 -2.34
C PHE A 70 3.80 17.33 -3.72
N ARG A 71 4.87 17.07 -4.48
CA ARG A 71 5.08 17.53 -5.85
C ARG A 71 5.71 16.42 -6.68
N VAL A 72 5.45 16.41 -7.98
CA VAL A 72 6.10 15.51 -8.91
C VAL A 72 7.40 16.15 -9.39
N ASP A 73 8.51 15.45 -9.21
CA ASP A 73 9.80 15.84 -9.77
C ASP A 73 10.02 15.10 -11.09
N GLY A 74 10.02 15.86 -12.20
CA GLY A 74 10.23 15.35 -13.54
C GLY A 74 11.67 15.41 -14.03
N THR A 75 12.64 15.68 -13.14
CA THR A 75 14.04 15.80 -13.51
C THR A 75 14.55 14.52 -14.19
N GLY A 76 14.99 14.65 -15.45
CA GLY A 76 15.48 13.51 -16.24
C GLY A 76 14.39 12.61 -16.85
N CYS A 77 13.14 12.95 -16.71
CA CYS A 77 12.00 12.23 -17.30
C CYS A 77 11.45 12.94 -18.55
N ASP A 78 10.75 12.19 -19.40
CA ASP A 78 10.00 12.78 -20.52
C ASP A 78 8.91 13.71 -19.96
N PRO A 79 8.82 14.97 -20.45
CA PRO A 79 7.79 15.93 -20.00
C PRO A 79 6.37 15.40 -20.11
N LYS A 80 6.03 14.64 -21.17
CA LYS A 80 4.70 14.04 -21.34
C LYS A 80 4.35 13.04 -20.23
N VAL A 81 5.35 12.24 -19.82
CA VAL A 81 5.17 11.27 -18.73
C VAL A 81 4.98 12.01 -17.40
N THR A 82 5.78 13.07 -17.18
CA THR A 82 5.68 13.91 -15.98
C THR A 82 4.32 14.56 -15.87
N GLU A 83 3.81 15.15 -16.97
CA GLU A 83 2.47 15.74 -17.01
C GLU A 83 1.36 14.71 -16.78
N LEU A 84 1.48 13.51 -17.41
CA LEU A 84 0.53 12.42 -17.21
C LEU A 84 0.43 12.02 -15.73
N VAL A 85 1.58 11.77 -15.10
CA VAL A 85 1.64 11.36 -13.69
C VAL A 85 1.13 12.48 -12.78
N ALA A 86 1.55 13.73 -13.01
CA ALA A 86 1.11 14.87 -12.22
C ALA A 86 -0.41 15.08 -12.30
N ARG A 87 -0.97 14.94 -13.51
CA ARG A 87 -2.42 15.04 -13.75
C ARG A 87 -3.19 13.92 -13.06
N ASP A 88 -2.73 12.67 -13.20
CA ASP A 88 -3.41 11.50 -12.65
C ASP A 88 -3.36 11.47 -11.12
N LEU A 89 -2.27 11.93 -10.53
CA LEU A 89 -2.13 12.06 -9.07
C LEU A 89 -2.74 13.35 -8.51
N GLY A 90 -3.04 14.33 -9.36
CA GLY A 90 -3.50 15.66 -8.93
C GLY A 90 -2.45 16.42 -8.13
N LEU A 91 -1.18 16.26 -8.48
CA LEU A 91 -0.03 16.88 -7.81
C LEU A 91 0.63 17.93 -8.72
N PRO A 92 1.10 19.08 -8.17
CA PRO A 92 1.87 20.05 -8.92
C PRO A 92 3.27 19.52 -9.27
N ILE A 93 3.83 19.99 -10.38
CA ILE A 93 5.20 19.68 -10.80
C ILE A 93 6.16 20.63 -10.09
N VAL A 94 7.37 20.14 -9.77
CA VAL A 94 8.46 20.95 -9.20
C VAL A 94 8.88 22.02 -10.21
N GLY A 95 8.97 23.28 -9.76
CA GLY A 95 9.35 24.41 -10.63
C GLY A 95 8.17 25.06 -11.37
N GLU A 96 7.03 24.41 -11.43
CA GLU A 96 5.80 25.02 -11.93
C GLU A 96 4.99 25.58 -10.74
N GLY A 97 4.28 26.69 -10.97
CA GLY A 97 3.43 27.29 -9.95
C GLY A 97 2.34 26.35 -9.44
N ASN A 98 1.46 26.82 -8.56
CA ASN A 98 0.39 26.02 -7.94
C ASN A 98 -0.70 25.52 -8.94
N GLY A 99 -0.32 25.21 -10.15
CA GLY A 99 -1.09 25.24 -11.37
C GLY A 99 -2.02 24.09 -11.67
N LEU A 100 -2.13 23.06 -10.86
CA LEU A 100 -3.19 22.07 -11.09
C LEU A 100 -4.30 22.29 -10.06
N GLU A 101 -5.33 23.02 -10.45
CA GLU A 101 -6.61 22.95 -9.77
C GLU A 101 -6.99 21.47 -9.65
N PRO A 102 -7.33 20.97 -8.43
CA PRO A 102 -7.79 19.60 -8.29
C PRO A 102 -9.00 19.43 -9.21
N MET A 103 -8.84 18.60 -10.25
CA MET A 103 -9.93 18.34 -11.19
C MET A 103 -11.11 17.78 -10.40
N ARG A 104 -12.10 18.62 -10.15
CA ARG A 104 -13.42 18.24 -9.62
C ARG A 104 -14.17 17.49 -10.71
N GLY A 105 -13.56 16.47 -11.26
CA GLY A 105 -14.10 15.66 -12.32
C GLY A 105 -14.47 14.27 -11.86
N ARG A 106 -14.75 13.41 -12.81
CA ARG A 106 -15.02 11.98 -12.60
C ARG A 106 -13.83 11.19 -12.08
N ALA A 107 -12.70 11.83 -11.81
CA ALA A 107 -11.52 11.23 -11.21
C ALA A 107 -11.86 10.69 -9.81
N ARG A 108 -11.67 9.38 -9.64
CA ARG A 108 -11.95 8.68 -8.39
C ARG A 108 -10.71 8.57 -7.50
N PHE A 109 -9.66 9.32 -7.83
CA PHE A 109 -8.43 9.37 -7.07
C PHE A 109 -8.28 10.73 -6.40
N SER A 110 -7.83 10.72 -5.16
CA SER A 110 -7.44 11.91 -4.40
C SER A 110 -6.18 11.57 -3.63
N TRP A 111 -5.08 12.29 -3.88
CA TRP A 111 -3.81 12.10 -3.17
C TRP A 111 -3.98 12.23 -1.65
N ARG A 112 -4.74 13.22 -1.21
CA ARG A 112 -5.00 13.44 0.22
C ARG A 112 -5.71 12.25 0.88
N GLU A 113 -6.71 11.70 0.21
CA GLU A 113 -7.45 10.54 0.73
C GLU A 113 -6.59 9.28 0.66
N HIS A 114 -5.84 9.09 -0.43
CA HIS A 114 -4.87 8.00 -0.54
C HIS A 114 -3.86 8.05 0.60
N LEU A 115 -3.24 9.22 0.85
CA LEU A 115 -2.25 9.40 1.91
C LEU A 115 -2.85 9.11 3.30
N ARG A 116 -4.07 9.58 3.56
CA ARG A 116 -4.79 9.31 4.81
C ARG A 116 -4.97 7.80 5.04
N LEU A 117 -5.30 7.06 3.99
CA LEU A 117 -5.46 5.60 4.06
C LEU A 117 -4.12 4.88 4.12
N ALA A 118 -3.11 5.34 3.38
CA ALA A 118 -1.77 4.76 3.41
C ALA A 118 -1.15 4.83 4.81
N LEU A 119 -1.40 5.92 5.54
CA LEU A 119 -0.92 6.08 6.92
C LEU A 119 -1.54 5.08 7.92
N LEU A 120 -2.56 4.31 7.53
CA LEU A 120 -3.03 3.19 8.33
C LEU A 120 -1.99 2.06 8.43
N MET A 121 -0.95 2.08 7.61
CA MET A 121 0.18 1.17 7.78
C MET A 121 0.87 1.33 9.15
N LEU A 122 0.80 2.50 9.78
CA LEU A 122 1.44 2.73 11.08
C LEU A 122 0.85 1.85 12.20
N PRO A 123 -0.48 1.79 12.40
CA PRO A 123 -1.06 0.92 13.41
C PRO A 123 -1.13 -0.55 13.00
N PHE A 124 -1.15 -0.88 11.70
CA PHE A 124 -1.41 -2.24 11.24
C PHE A 124 -0.20 -2.94 10.60
N GLY A 125 0.90 -2.24 10.41
CA GLY A 125 2.14 -2.77 9.81
C GLY A 125 2.12 -2.89 8.28
N HIS A 126 0.95 -2.74 7.64
CA HIS A 126 0.81 -2.82 6.18
C HIS A 126 -0.40 -2.01 5.69
N MET A 127 -0.39 -1.64 4.42
CA MET A 127 -1.56 -1.13 3.70
C MET A 127 -1.37 -1.38 2.21
N TYR A 128 -2.36 -2.00 1.57
CA TYR A 128 -2.30 -2.35 0.15
C TYR A 128 -3.34 -1.58 -0.65
N PHE A 129 -2.96 -1.19 -1.87
CA PHE A 129 -3.86 -0.55 -2.83
C PHE A 129 -3.76 -1.27 -4.16
N GLU A 130 -4.90 -1.62 -4.73
CA GLU A 130 -4.94 -2.14 -6.09
C GLU A 130 -4.90 -0.98 -7.09
N GLN A 131 -3.99 -1.08 -8.05
CA GLN A 131 -3.86 -0.14 -9.15
C GLN A 131 -4.94 -0.41 -10.20
N VAL A 132 -5.80 0.57 -10.45
CA VAL A 132 -6.85 0.48 -11.46
C VAL A 132 -6.62 1.56 -12.50
N TYR A 133 -6.37 1.13 -13.74
CA TYR A 133 -6.17 2.01 -14.88
C TYR A 133 -7.39 2.01 -15.80
N SER A 134 -7.53 3.06 -16.57
CA SER A 134 -8.49 3.16 -17.67
C SER A 134 -7.77 3.71 -18.91
N TYR A 135 -8.07 3.12 -20.06
CA TYR A 135 -7.62 3.65 -21.33
C TYR A 135 -8.50 4.84 -21.74
N ASP A 136 -7.88 5.93 -22.19
CA ASP A 136 -8.56 7.08 -22.75
C ASP A 136 -8.26 7.13 -24.27
N GLU A 137 -9.31 7.03 -25.10
CA GLU A 137 -9.18 7.07 -26.56
C GLU A 137 -8.79 8.47 -27.08
N ALA A 138 -9.05 9.51 -26.29
CA ALA A 138 -8.79 10.89 -26.71
C ALA A 138 -7.28 11.21 -26.78
N ASP A 139 -6.49 10.64 -25.89
CA ASP A 139 -5.04 10.84 -25.89
C ASP A 139 -4.23 9.54 -26.14
N GLY A 140 -4.92 8.40 -26.22
CA GLY A 140 -4.31 7.11 -26.47
C GLY A 140 -3.48 6.56 -25.30
N MET A 141 -3.71 7.03 -24.07
CA MET A 141 -2.93 6.68 -22.89
C MET A 141 -3.75 5.93 -21.84
N HIS A 142 -3.04 5.23 -20.97
CA HIS A 142 -3.62 4.63 -19.78
C HIS A 142 -3.49 5.57 -18.58
N HIS A 143 -4.61 5.96 -18.01
CA HIS A 143 -4.70 6.83 -16.85
C HIS A 143 -4.94 6.06 -15.57
N LEU A 144 -4.32 6.47 -14.48
CA LEU A 144 -4.61 5.97 -13.15
C LEU A 144 -6.01 6.43 -12.71
N ARG A 145 -6.96 5.51 -12.76
CA ARG A 145 -8.34 5.80 -12.35
C ARG A 145 -8.51 5.86 -10.84
N LYS A 146 -7.85 4.95 -10.12
CA LYS A 146 -7.84 4.92 -8.66
C LYS A 146 -6.76 3.97 -8.13
N LEU A 147 -6.36 4.22 -6.89
CA LEU A 147 -5.71 3.26 -6.01
C LEU A 147 -6.77 2.72 -5.04
N GLY A 148 -7.24 1.49 -5.29
CA GLY A 148 -8.34 0.89 -4.52
C GLY A 148 -7.84 0.32 -3.21
N PRO A 149 -8.20 0.89 -2.02
CA PRO A 149 -7.69 0.41 -0.75
C PRO A 149 -8.15 -1.02 -0.46
N ARG A 150 -7.23 -1.85 0.00
CA ARG A 150 -7.46 -3.22 0.47
C ARG A 150 -7.39 -3.22 1.98
N MET A 151 -8.56 -3.04 2.61
CA MET A 151 -8.66 -2.83 4.06
C MET A 151 -8.19 -4.06 4.83
N HIS A 152 -7.45 -3.85 5.91
CA HIS A 152 -6.79 -4.88 6.72
C HIS A 152 -7.71 -6.04 7.11
N ARG A 153 -8.96 -5.75 7.55
CA ARG A 153 -9.96 -6.77 7.92
C ARG A 153 -10.40 -7.67 6.75
N THR A 154 -10.11 -7.26 5.51
CA THR A 154 -10.50 -8.02 4.32
C THR A 154 -9.38 -8.88 3.77
N ILE A 155 -8.17 -8.75 4.31
CA ILE A 155 -7.02 -9.56 3.92
C ILE A 155 -7.08 -10.91 4.63
N ALA A 156 -7.17 -11.98 3.84
CA ALA A 156 -7.18 -13.35 4.34
C ALA A 156 -5.76 -13.89 4.54
N LYS A 157 -4.84 -13.52 3.64
CA LYS A 157 -3.46 -14.01 3.66
C LYS A 157 -2.53 -13.04 2.93
N ILE A 158 -1.29 -12.97 3.37
CA ILE A 158 -0.19 -12.27 2.72
C ILE A 158 0.81 -13.35 2.29
N ASN A 159 1.02 -13.50 1.00
CA ASN A 159 1.95 -14.47 0.43
C ASN A 159 3.29 -13.80 0.19
N VAL A 160 4.32 -14.32 0.86
CA VAL A 160 5.68 -13.79 0.84
C VAL A 160 6.60 -14.83 0.23
N ALA A 161 7.50 -14.41 -0.64
CA ALA A 161 8.53 -15.27 -1.20
C ALA A 161 9.58 -15.62 -0.14
N ARG A 162 10.42 -16.61 -0.46
CA ARG A 162 11.47 -17.05 0.46
C ARG A 162 12.49 -15.96 0.82
N ASP A 163 12.69 -14.99 -0.06
CA ASP A 163 13.55 -13.81 0.14
C ASP A 163 12.87 -12.65 0.89
N GLY A 164 11.65 -12.86 1.41
CA GLY A 164 10.88 -11.85 2.12
C GLY A 164 10.08 -10.90 1.22
N GLY A 165 10.21 -11.02 -0.11
CA GLY A 165 9.47 -10.18 -1.06
C GLY A 165 7.97 -10.51 -1.09
N LEU A 166 7.11 -9.49 -1.19
CA LEU A 166 5.68 -9.68 -1.38
C LEU A 166 5.41 -10.35 -2.74
N VAL A 167 4.66 -11.44 -2.74
CA VAL A 167 4.21 -12.14 -3.96
C VAL A 167 2.79 -11.75 -4.31
N SER A 168 1.88 -11.87 -3.37
CA SER A 168 0.46 -11.58 -3.54
C SER A 168 -0.23 -11.40 -2.20
N ILE A 169 -1.45 -10.89 -2.24
CA ILE A 169 -2.37 -10.93 -1.12
C ILE A 169 -3.64 -11.69 -1.51
N GLU A 170 -4.23 -12.39 -0.55
CA GLU A 170 -5.55 -12.98 -0.71
C GLU A 170 -6.57 -12.14 0.06
N GLN A 171 -7.62 -11.72 -0.61
CA GLN A 171 -8.69 -10.92 -0.03
C GLN A 171 -10.00 -11.70 -0.03
N TYR A 172 -10.77 -11.61 1.06
CA TYR A 172 -12.13 -12.15 1.10
C TYR A 172 -13.01 -11.45 0.05
N ALA A 173 -13.70 -12.23 -0.75
CA ALA A 173 -14.73 -11.72 -1.64
C ALA A 173 -15.93 -11.20 -0.84
N SER A 174 -16.76 -10.36 -1.47
CA SER A 174 -17.91 -9.71 -0.80
C SER A 174 -18.90 -10.68 -0.16
N ASN A 175 -18.95 -11.94 -0.61
CA ASN A 175 -19.80 -12.98 -0.05
C ASN A 175 -19.13 -13.80 1.07
N GLY A 176 -17.86 -13.53 1.37
CA GLY A 176 -17.08 -14.20 2.43
C GLY A 176 -16.75 -15.68 2.21
N THR A 177 -17.22 -16.29 1.12
CA THR A 177 -17.02 -17.74 0.85
C THR A 177 -15.82 -18.06 -0.02
N ARG A 178 -15.23 -17.06 -0.65
CA ARG A 178 -14.10 -17.21 -1.56
C ARG A 178 -13.06 -16.13 -1.27
N THR A 179 -11.81 -16.44 -1.55
CA THR A 179 -10.74 -15.46 -1.62
C THR A 179 -10.44 -15.11 -3.08
N ILE A 180 -9.95 -13.90 -3.30
CA ILE A 180 -9.45 -13.40 -4.57
C ILE A 180 -7.98 -13.09 -4.34
N GLU A 181 -7.11 -13.65 -5.16
CA GLU A 181 -5.69 -13.35 -5.13
C GLU A 181 -5.38 -12.12 -5.97
N LEU A 182 -4.57 -11.24 -5.42
CA LEU A 182 -4.06 -10.03 -6.06
C LEU A 182 -2.54 -10.10 -6.06
N GLU A 183 -1.95 -10.26 -7.24
CA GLU A 183 -0.50 -10.31 -7.45
C GLU A 183 0.15 -8.95 -7.17
N VAL A 184 1.41 -8.97 -6.76
CA VAL A 184 2.18 -7.77 -6.39
C VAL A 184 2.25 -6.72 -7.50
N ASN A 185 2.26 -7.14 -8.77
CA ASN A 185 2.29 -6.24 -9.93
C ASN A 185 1.02 -5.36 -10.08
N ARG A 186 -0.05 -5.71 -9.37
CA ARG A 186 -1.30 -4.96 -9.30
C ARG A 186 -1.41 -4.10 -8.04
N LEU A 187 -0.43 -4.20 -7.16
CA LEU A 187 -0.48 -3.58 -5.83
C LEU A 187 0.51 -2.42 -5.71
N VAL A 188 0.13 -1.45 -4.89
CA VAL A 188 1.04 -0.55 -4.18
C VAL A 188 0.99 -0.99 -2.71
N ALA A 189 2.17 -1.29 -2.14
CA ALA A 189 2.36 -1.77 -0.78
C ALA A 189 3.18 -0.76 0.03
#